data_7db243a7ad8a4e1179154504f690c5d1
#
_entry.id   7db243a7ad8a4e1179154504f690c5d1
#
_cell.length_a   1.000
_cell.length_b   1.000
_cell.length_c   1.000
_cell.angle_alpha   90.00
_cell.angle_beta   90.00
_cell.angle_gamma   90.00
#
_symmetry.space_group_name_H-M   'P 1'
#
loop_
_entity.id
_entity.type
_entity.pdbx_description
1 polymer ?
#
loop_
_entity_poly.entity_id
_entity_poly.type
_entity_poly.pdbx_seq_one_letter_code
_entity_poly.pdbx_strand_id
1 'polypeptide(L)'
;MRNIKSFLKPVITGLLVVVLLMLTFTDTTFAQTVAEKAEESWNLRQTEIEQLYQEGNLNGALDSAQQAVSLAETAFGSGSLKAISSLMLLAQIHTELDQLEEANQIYQLTLETSVASFGEAATETLLVLDNYGEFLNSIDAEMAEPVLQEALRLSLEDDPQRAFRMKSVAVNLQELGRIAEAEDMLSQALKAFKSVFGEKDSDTLEAMAKLAQLYYSQGKLKEAQVLFETALPLMQEVLEEGNFIILESKENLAEIYRHQGKYTQSETLFIQSLQGAVAAYGEEDPLVMQIKSHLAQLYEDTGKLKKALLFHQQVYEIDLVLLGEEHPNTASDLNNLASVHRRLGDYQKAEKLFRKSLNIMIKALGEESPQSVSVMNNLALLLENQGLYDEAEPLFKKAFAISGKIQGERHPTTLALLNNLAFLYESQGDFERSELNYKNVIQLNTEIFGETHINTLSNQNNLAYLFLRDNRFEEARPIFTKVHRLWSDQLGVDHQNTLKALNNLGRVQKSLGNLVEAEKNISAALTGRTRVFGKRHADTLRSMNDIGELYVVQ
;
A
#
# COMPACT_ATOMS: atom_id res chain seq x y z
N MET A 1 8.49 3.44 -12.15
CA MET A 1 9.85 3.60 -12.66
C MET A 1 10.73 4.62 -11.90
N ARG A 2 10.20 5.66 -11.25
CA ARG A 2 11.03 6.63 -10.48
C ARG A 2 11.42 6.20 -9.06
N ASN A 3 10.69 5.28 -8.45
CA ASN A 3 10.97 4.81 -7.07
C ASN A 3 12.27 4.00 -6.90
N ILE A 4 12.88 3.52 -7.99
CA ILE A 4 14.14 2.78 -7.94
C ILE A 4 15.34 3.72 -7.73
N LYS A 5 15.24 5.00 -8.14
CA LYS A 5 16.35 5.98 -7.99
C LYS A 5 16.74 6.31 -6.54
N SER A 6 15.82 6.16 -5.58
CA SER A 6 16.12 6.41 -4.16
C SER A 6 16.81 5.24 -3.45
N PHE A 7 16.63 4.01 -3.97
CA PHE A 7 17.23 2.80 -3.40
C PHE A 7 18.71 2.61 -3.81
N LEU A 8 19.12 3.16 -4.95
CA LEU A 8 20.44 2.92 -5.55
C LEU A 8 21.55 3.81 -5.02
N LYS A 9 21.25 4.95 -4.41
CA LYS A 9 22.30 5.82 -3.82
C LYS A 9 23.18 5.13 -2.78
N PRO A 10 22.68 4.31 -1.84
CA PRO A 10 23.54 3.63 -0.88
C PRO A 10 24.36 2.49 -1.48
N VAL A 11 23.84 1.78 -2.52
CA VAL A 11 24.54 0.63 -3.12
C VAL A 11 25.77 1.07 -3.91
N ILE A 12 25.66 2.15 -4.69
CA ILE A 12 26.81 2.69 -5.45
C ILE A 12 27.88 3.25 -4.50
N THR A 13 27.48 3.90 -3.41
CA THR A 13 28.41 4.44 -2.41
C THR A 13 29.07 3.32 -1.59
N GLY A 14 28.35 2.24 -1.30
CA GLY A 14 28.88 1.05 -0.59
C GLY A 14 29.90 0.28 -1.42
N LEU A 15 29.69 0.12 -2.73
CA LEU A 15 30.65 -0.54 -3.62
C LEU A 15 31.99 0.23 -3.73
N LEU A 16 31.96 1.56 -3.76
CA LEU A 16 33.16 2.39 -3.81
C LEU A 16 34.02 2.32 -2.55
N VAL A 17 33.40 2.18 -1.36
CA VAL A 17 34.11 2.16 -0.08
C VAL A 17 34.85 0.85 0.14
N VAL A 18 34.31 -0.30 -0.31
CA VAL A 18 34.97 -1.63 -0.15
C VAL A 18 36.18 -1.76 -1.06
N VAL A 19 36.18 -1.15 -2.25
CA VAL A 19 37.32 -1.17 -3.19
C VAL A 19 38.50 -0.30 -2.71
N LEU A 20 38.24 0.76 -1.94
CA LEU A 20 39.27 1.69 -1.45
C LEU A 20 40.11 1.17 -0.25
N LEU A 21 39.69 0.11 0.43
CA LEU A 21 40.31 -0.35 1.68
C LEU A 21 41.35 -1.49 1.56
N MET A 22 41.63 -2.02 0.37
CA MET A 22 42.56 -3.17 0.19
C MET A 22 43.83 -2.90 -0.62
N LEU A 23 44.41 -1.70 -0.62
CA LEU A 23 45.66 -1.41 -1.31
C LEU A 23 46.85 -1.24 -0.34
N THR A 24 47.60 -2.33 -0.12
CA THR A 24 49.02 -2.22 0.28
C THR A 24 49.87 -3.39 -0.23
N PHE A 25 50.91 -3.04 -0.99
CA PHE A 25 52.25 -3.68 -1.22
C PHE A 25 52.43 -4.84 -2.20
N THR A 26 53.15 -4.64 -3.30
CA THR A 26 54.55 -5.03 -3.54
C THR A 26 55.11 -4.64 -4.89
N ASP A 27 56.41 -4.37 -4.97
CA ASP A 27 57.22 -3.75 -6.03
C ASP A 27 57.46 -4.60 -7.29
N THR A 28 57.31 -3.97 -8.47
CA THR A 28 58.16 -4.02 -9.65
C THR A 28 57.82 -2.85 -10.59
N THR A 29 58.70 -1.93 -10.81
CA THR A 29 58.48 -0.58 -11.36
C THR A 29 57.95 -0.46 -12.79
N PHE A 30 57.86 -1.51 -13.59
CA PHE A 30 57.31 -1.42 -14.95
C PHE A 30 55.91 -2.08 -15.06
N ALA A 31 55.71 -3.20 -14.43
CA ALA A 31 54.36 -3.85 -14.31
C ALA A 31 53.43 -3.01 -13.45
N GLN A 32 53.96 -2.30 -12.45
CA GLN A 32 53.28 -1.36 -11.58
C GLN A 32 52.71 -0.18 -12.36
N THR A 33 53.44 0.43 -13.29
CA THR A 33 52.97 1.54 -14.11
C THR A 33 51.87 1.17 -15.11
N VAL A 34 51.83 -0.08 -15.59
CA VAL A 34 50.78 -0.56 -16.49
C VAL A 34 49.51 -0.87 -15.68
N ALA A 35 49.66 -1.51 -14.52
CA ALA A 35 48.55 -1.79 -13.62
C ALA A 35 47.93 -0.51 -13.03
N GLU A 36 48.74 0.47 -12.62
CA GLU A 36 48.30 1.77 -12.14
C GLU A 36 47.52 2.55 -13.20
N LYS A 37 47.97 2.53 -14.46
CA LYS A 37 47.23 3.16 -15.57
C LYS A 37 45.94 2.46 -15.90
N ALA A 38 45.91 1.13 -15.82
CA ALA A 38 44.69 0.38 -16.03
C ALA A 38 43.68 0.66 -14.90
N GLU A 39 44.16 0.77 -13.67
CA GLU A 39 43.35 1.14 -12.52
C GLU A 39 42.78 2.55 -12.63
N GLU A 40 43.61 3.53 -13.00
CA GLU A 40 43.17 4.90 -13.24
C GLU A 40 42.13 4.97 -14.36
N SER A 41 42.34 4.23 -15.45
CA SER A 41 41.39 4.15 -16.56
C SER A 41 40.06 3.48 -16.13
N TRP A 42 40.11 2.43 -15.31
CA TRP A 42 38.91 1.78 -14.78
C TRP A 42 38.14 2.70 -13.83
N ASN A 43 38.81 3.38 -12.89
CA ASN A 43 38.20 4.36 -11.99
C ASN A 43 37.56 5.52 -12.77
N LEU A 44 38.20 6.00 -13.84
CA LEU A 44 37.61 7.03 -14.69
C LEU A 44 36.31 6.57 -15.34
N ARG A 45 36.28 5.31 -15.83
CA ARG A 45 35.05 4.73 -16.39
C ARG A 45 33.92 4.60 -15.34
N GLN A 46 34.23 4.21 -14.10
CA GLN A 46 33.24 4.14 -13.03
C GLN A 46 32.64 5.54 -12.77
N THR A 47 33.47 6.58 -12.71
CA THR A 47 33.01 7.97 -12.55
C THR A 47 32.15 8.44 -13.73
N GLU A 48 32.54 8.09 -14.96
CA GLU A 48 31.77 8.40 -16.17
C GLU A 48 30.40 7.71 -16.18
N ILE A 49 30.35 6.43 -15.78
CA ILE A 49 29.09 5.67 -15.67
C ILE A 49 28.16 6.35 -14.65
N GLU A 50 28.70 6.71 -13.49
CA GLU A 50 27.92 7.37 -12.44
C GLU A 50 27.36 8.72 -12.91
N GLN A 51 28.18 9.52 -13.59
CA GLN A 51 27.75 10.80 -14.15
C GLN A 51 26.67 10.63 -15.22
N LEU A 52 26.85 9.72 -16.17
CA LEU A 52 25.87 9.44 -17.23
C LEU A 52 24.55 8.91 -16.66
N TYR A 53 24.65 8.10 -15.61
CA TYR A 53 23.48 7.60 -14.90
C TYR A 53 22.70 8.73 -14.20
N GLN A 54 23.40 9.66 -13.53
CA GLN A 54 22.77 10.83 -12.89
C GLN A 54 22.12 11.77 -13.90
N GLU A 55 22.73 11.92 -15.10
CA GLU A 55 22.18 12.70 -16.21
C GLU A 55 20.98 12.02 -16.89
N GLY A 56 20.67 10.76 -16.54
CA GLY A 56 19.62 9.97 -17.16
C GLY A 56 19.98 9.39 -18.54
N ASN A 57 21.25 9.48 -18.92
CA ASN A 57 21.78 8.93 -20.18
C ASN A 57 22.15 7.45 -20.00
N LEU A 58 21.14 6.58 -19.85
CA LEU A 58 21.35 5.16 -19.58
C LEU A 58 22.07 4.42 -20.73
N ASN A 59 21.85 4.81 -21.99
CA ASN A 59 22.56 4.21 -23.11
C ASN A 59 24.06 4.56 -23.10
N GLY A 60 24.41 5.79 -22.78
CA GLY A 60 25.82 6.18 -22.59
C GLY A 60 26.46 5.44 -21.41
N ALA A 61 25.74 5.29 -20.31
CA ALA A 61 26.18 4.49 -19.16
C ALA A 61 26.40 3.01 -19.53
N LEU A 62 25.53 2.43 -20.38
CA LEU A 62 25.66 1.06 -20.88
C LEU A 62 26.96 0.88 -21.68
N ASP A 63 27.22 1.75 -22.64
CA ASP A 63 28.46 1.71 -23.46
C ASP A 63 29.71 1.80 -22.58
N SER A 64 29.70 2.70 -21.59
CA SER A 64 30.81 2.89 -20.66
C SER A 64 30.99 1.70 -19.72
N ALA A 65 29.90 1.05 -19.28
CA ALA A 65 29.94 -0.15 -18.45
C ALA A 65 30.52 -1.36 -19.21
N GLN A 66 30.11 -1.57 -20.46
CA GLN A 66 30.71 -2.61 -21.32
C GLN A 66 32.22 -2.42 -21.50
N GLN A 67 32.68 -1.20 -21.67
CA GLN A 67 34.12 -0.88 -21.74
C GLN A 67 34.82 -1.11 -20.39
N ALA A 68 34.14 -0.81 -19.25
CA ALA A 68 34.67 -1.07 -17.93
C ALA A 68 34.86 -2.57 -17.68
N VAL A 69 33.89 -3.42 -18.08
CA VAL A 69 34.00 -4.88 -18.03
C VAL A 69 35.19 -5.37 -18.85
N SER A 70 35.26 -4.99 -20.13
CA SER A 70 36.36 -5.42 -21.00
C SER A 70 37.76 -4.99 -20.49
N LEU A 71 37.86 -3.78 -19.95
CA LEU A 71 39.09 -3.27 -19.33
C LEU A 71 39.44 -4.08 -18.07
N ALA A 72 38.46 -4.33 -17.20
CA ALA A 72 38.68 -5.06 -15.96
C ALA A 72 39.11 -6.51 -16.22
N GLU A 73 38.45 -7.20 -17.14
CA GLU A 73 38.82 -8.58 -17.54
C GLU A 73 40.23 -8.65 -18.12
N THR A 74 40.56 -7.73 -19.01
CA THR A 74 41.87 -7.72 -19.70
C THR A 74 43.00 -7.38 -18.74
N ALA A 75 42.80 -6.40 -17.87
CA ALA A 75 43.86 -5.86 -17.02
C ALA A 75 44.02 -6.61 -15.70
N PHE A 76 42.90 -7.14 -15.13
CA PHE A 76 42.88 -7.71 -13.79
C PHE A 76 42.44 -9.19 -13.76
N GLY A 77 41.92 -9.71 -14.89
CA GLY A 77 41.36 -11.04 -15.05
C GLY A 77 39.85 -11.09 -14.81
N SER A 78 39.15 -12.02 -15.49
CA SER A 78 37.69 -12.16 -15.44
C SER A 78 37.15 -12.48 -14.05
N GLY A 79 37.91 -13.15 -13.20
CA GLY A 79 37.55 -13.46 -11.81
C GLY A 79 37.97 -12.39 -10.80
N SER A 80 38.46 -11.25 -11.22
CA SER A 80 38.86 -10.16 -10.31
C SER A 80 37.64 -9.44 -9.73
N LEU A 81 37.79 -8.85 -8.54
CA LEU A 81 36.76 -8.00 -7.92
C LEU A 81 36.29 -6.89 -8.87
N LYS A 82 37.20 -6.29 -9.63
CA LYS A 82 36.88 -5.22 -10.58
C LYS A 82 36.05 -5.72 -11.76
N ALA A 83 36.31 -6.92 -12.27
CA ALA A 83 35.51 -7.52 -13.33
C ALA A 83 34.10 -7.86 -12.81
N ILE A 84 33.99 -8.47 -11.64
CA ILE A 84 32.73 -8.83 -11.00
C ILE A 84 31.91 -7.56 -10.69
N SER A 85 32.52 -6.51 -10.11
CA SER A 85 31.84 -5.24 -9.85
C SER A 85 31.35 -4.57 -11.13
N SER A 86 32.14 -4.63 -12.21
CA SER A 86 31.75 -4.08 -13.50
C SER A 86 30.61 -4.85 -14.15
N LEU A 87 30.59 -6.18 -14.03
CA LEU A 87 29.48 -7.02 -14.50
C LEU A 87 28.20 -6.76 -13.72
N MET A 88 28.27 -6.62 -12.40
CA MET A 88 27.11 -6.27 -11.57
C MET A 88 26.53 -4.92 -11.98
N LEU A 89 27.37 -3.90 -12.20
CA LEU A 89 26.93 -2.59 -12.65
C LEU A 89 26.32 -2.64 -14.07
N LEU A 90 26.90 -3.44 -14.97
CA LEU A 90 26.36 -3.67 -16.30
C LEU A 90 24.98 -4.33 -16.24
N ALA A 91 24.81 -5.36 -15.41
CA ALA A 91 23.51 -6.02 -15.19
C ALA A 91 22.46 -5.03 -14.64
N GLN A 92 22.86 -4.18 -13.72
CA GLN A 92 21.98 -3.15 -13.15
C GLN A 92 21.54 -2.13 -14.20
N ILE A 93 22.43 -1.66 -15.07
CA ILE A 93 22.09 -0.73 -16.16
C ILE A 93 21.13 -1.40 -17.15
N HIS A 94 21.33 -2.69 -17.49
CA HIS A 94 20.37 -3.44 -18.31
C HIS A 94 18.99 -3.52 -17.63
N THR A 95 18.93 -3.70 -16.31
CA THR A 95 17.67 -3.67 -15.55
C THR A 95 16.94 -2.33 -15.69
N GLU A 96 17.66 -1.21 -15.57
CA GLU A 96 17.09 0.13 -15.73
C GLU A 96 16.63 0.44 -17.17
N LEU A 97 17.21 -0.24 -18.15
CA LEU A 97 16.80 -0.16 -19.55
C LEU A 97 15.65 -1.11 -19.91
N ASP A 98 15.10 -1.83 -18.92
CA ASP A 98 14.06 -2.87 -19.11
C ASP A 98 14.52 -4.05 -20.00
N GLN A 99 15.84 -4.28 -20.05
CA GLN A 99 16.48 -5.39 -20.76
C GLN A 99 16.71 -6.56 -19.80
N LEU A 100 15.59 -7.15 -19.33
CA LEU A 100 15.58 -8.08 -18.20
C LEU A 100 16.29 -9.40 -18.51
N GLU A 101 16.21 -9.89 -19.75
CA GLU A 101 16.87 -11.12 -20.16
C GLU A 101 18.39 -10.98 -20.16
N GLU A 102 18.90 -9.88 -20.69
CA GLU A 102 20.34 -9.57 -20.70
C GLU A 102 20.87 -9.37 -19.26
N ALA A 103 20.11 -8.65 -18.43
CA ALA A 103 20.45 -8.48 -17.02
C ALA A 103 20.56 -9.84 -16.30
N ASN A 104 19.58 -10.71 -16.50
CA ASN A 104 19.56 -12.04 -15.89
C ASN A 104 20.78 -12.89 -16.32
N GLN A 105 21.10 -12.91 -17.60
CA GLN A 105 22.26 -13.66 -18.10
C GLN A 105 23.58 -13.13 -17.51
N ILE A 106 23.71 -11.82 -17.37
CA ILE A 106 24.92 -11.20 -16.78
C ILE A 106 24.99 -11.54 -15.27
N TYR A 107 23.89 -11.48 -14.51
CA TYR A 107 23.90 -11.86 -13.11
C TYR A 107 24.29 -13.33 -12.91
N GLN A 108 23.77 -14.24 -13.74
CA GLN A 108 24.13 -15.66 -13.69
C GLN A 108 25.61 -15.87 -13.96
N LEU A 109 26.15 -15.25 -15.02
CA LEU A 109 27.58 -15.30 -15.34
C LEU A 109 28.42 -14.74 -14.19
N THR A 110 27.99 -13.63 -13.60
CA THR A 110 28.68 -12.97 -12.50
C THR A 110 28.73 -13.88 -11.27
N LEU A 111 27.62 -14.56 -10.95
CA LEU A 111 27.53 -15.50 -9.84
C LEU A 111 28.47 -16.72 -10.06
N GLU A 112 28.40 -17.33 -11.25
CA GLU A 112 29.27 -18.46 -11.60
C GLU A 112 30.76 -18.08 -11.48
N THR A 113 31.11 -16.89 -12.00
CA THR A 113 32.48 -16.38 -11.96
C THR A 113 32.93 -16.08 -10.54
N SER A 114 32.06 -15.50 -9.71
CA SER A 114 32.36 -15.20 -8.32
C SER A 114 32.55 -16.45 -7.48
N VAL A 115 31.65 -17.45 -7.62
CA VAL A 115 31.78 -18.76 -6.95
C VAL A 115 33.10 -19.44 -7.34
N ALA A 116 33.45 -19.44 -8.63
CA ALA A 116 34.69 -20.06 -9.11
C ALA A 116 35.94 -19.35 -8.58
N SER A 117 35.88 -18.03 -8.38
CA SER A 117 37.05 -17.21 -7.98
C SER A 117 37.24 -17.14 -6.47
N PHE A 118 36.14 -17.05 -5.70
CA PHE A 118 36.19 -16.75 -4.27
C PHE A 118 35.55 -17.85 -3.40
N GLY A 119 34.70 -18.68 -3.98
CA GLY A 119 33.92 -19.72 -3.27
C GLY A 119 32.52 -19.25 -2.91
N GLU A 120 31.63 -20.21 -2.58
CA GLU A 120 30.19 -19.98 -2.39
C GLU A 120 29.87 -19.01 -1.24
N ALA A 121 30.57 -19.10 -0.12
CA ALA A 121 30.33 -18.32 1.09
C ALA A 121 31.22 -17.07 1.23
N ALA A 122 31.95 -16.71 0.18
CA ALA A 122 32.77 -15.51 0.20
C ALA A 122 31.90 -14.25 0.20
N THR A 123 32.36 -13.18 0.84
CA THR A 123 31.65 -11.89 0.90
C THR A 123 31.31 -11.37 -0.48
N GLU A 124 32.20 -11.54 -1.43
CA GLU A 124 32.04 -11.13 -2.84
C GLU A 124 30.90 -11.91 -3.51
N THR A 125 30.81 -13.21 -3.27
CA THR A 125 29.75 -14.07 -3.81
C THR A 125 28.42 -13.76 -3.15
N LEU A 126 28.40 -13.52 -1.86
CA LEU A 126 27.21 -13.11 -1.14
C LEU A 126 26.67 -11.78 -1.65
N LEU A 127 27.55 -10.82 -1.99
CA LEU A 127 27.12 -9.55 -2.58
C LEU A 127 26.47 -9.75 -3.97
N VAL A 128 27.00 -10.67 -4.78
CA VAL A 128 26.38 -11.00 -6.08
C VAL A 128 25.00 -11.65 -5.85
N LEU A 129 24.88 -12.57 -4.89
CA LEU A 129 23.60 -13.20 -4.55
C LEU A 129 22.59 -12.18 -4.04
N ASP A 130 22.99 -11.22 -3.21
CA ASP A 130 22.14 -10.15 -2.70
C ASP A 130 21.55 -9.31 -3.87
N ASN A 131 22.42 -8.84 -4.78
CA ASN A 131 21.98 -8.02 -5.93
C ASN A 131 21.14 -8.84 -6.94
N TYR A 132 21.54 -10.08 -7.20
CA TYR A 132 20.79 -10.95 -8.10
C TYR A 132 19.42 -11.32 -7.52
N GLY A 133 19.35 -11.60 -6.22
CA GLY A 133 18.09 -11.85 -5.52
C GLY A 133 17.13 -10.65 -5.55
N GLU A 134 17.64 -9.44 -5.35
CA GLU A 134 16.85 -8.20 -5.46
C GLU A 134 16.36 -7.95 -6.90
N PHE A 135 17.22 -8.18 -7.90
CA PHE A 135 16.84 -8.12 -9.30
C PHE A 135 15.71 -9.12 -9.61
N LEU A 136 15.86 -10.39 -9.23
CA LEU A 136 14.83 -11.40 -9.45
C LEU A 136 13.53 -11.05 -8.73
N ASN A 137 13.61 -10.54 -7.50
CA ASN A 137 12.41 -10.16 -6.74
C ASN A 137 11.63 -9.00 -7.39
N SER A 138 12.31 -8.16 -8.17
CA SER A 138 11.65 -7.09 -8.94
C SER A 138 10.87 -7.60 -10.16
N ILE A 139 11.11 -8.85 -10.58
CA ILE A 139 10.50 -9.49 -11.75
C ILE A 139 9.51 -10.56 -11.32
N ASP A 140 9.96 -11.49 -10.46
CA ASP A 140 9.22 -12.67 -10.04
C ASP A 140 9.73 -13.14 -8.67
N ALA A 141 8.88 -13.01 -7.66
CA ALA A 141 9.22 -13.39 -6.30
C ALA A 141 9.51 -14.90 -6.14
N GLU A 142 8.89 -15.78 -6.95
CA GLU A 142 9.16 -17.22 -6.90
C GLU A 142 10.57 -17.54 -7.41
N MET A 143 11.06 -16.81 -8.41
CA MET A 143 12.43 -16.94 -8.90
C MET A 143 13.47 -16.39 -7.92
N ALA A 144 13.13 -15.36 -7.18
CA ALA A 144 14.02 -14.71 -6.20
C ALA A 144 14.23 -15.56 -4.93
N GLU A 145 13.20 -16.27 -4.48
CA GLU A 145 13.22 -16.97 -3.20
C GLU A 145 14.45 -17.86 -3.01
N PRO A 146 14.81 -18.79 -3.92
CA PRO A 146 15.97 -19.68 -3.71
C PRO A 146 17.29 -18.91 -3.61
N VAL A 147 17.46 -17.80 -4.34
CA VAL A 147 18.68 -17.01 -4.36
C VAL A 147 18.83 -16.22 -3.05
N LEU A 148 17.76 -15.56 -2.59
CA LEU A 148 17.75 -14.82 -1.34
C LEU A 148 17.93 -15.73 -0.11
N GLN A 149 17.28 -16.89 -0.11
CA GLN A 149 17.43 -17.90 0.94
C GLN A 149 18.87 -18.45 0.99
N GLU A 150 19.49 -18.66 -0.16
CA GLU A 150 20.88 -19.14 -0.23
C GLU A 150 21.87 -18.10 0.30
N ALA A 151 21.71 -16.82 -0.08
CA ALA A 151 22.50 -15.73 0.47
C ALA A 151 22.41 -15.66 2.00
N LEU A 152 21.19 -15.79 2.55
CA LEU A 152 20.98 -15.81 4.00
C LEU A 152 21.58 -17.04 4.66
N ARG A 153 21.44 -18.23 4.05
CA ARG A 153 21.96 -19.50 4.55
C ARG A 153 23.50 -19.51 4.64
N LEU A 154 24.16 -18.96 3.63
CA LEU A 154 25.62 -18.92 3.54
C LEU A 154 26.24 -17.82 4.42
N SER A 155 25.48 -16.81 4.82
CA SER A 155 25.98 -15.72 5.67
C SER A 155 26.25 -16.18 7.10
N LEU A 156 27.33 -15.69 7.70
CA LEU A 156 27.67 -15.96 9.10
C LEU A 156 26.67 -15.28 10.06
N GLU A 157 26.51 -15.81 11.27
CA GLU A 157 25.58 -15.24 12.25
C GLU A 157 25.99 -13.84 12.74
N ASP A 158 27.28 -13.53 12.75
CA ASP A 158 27.87 -12.26 13.15
C ASP A 158 28.14 -11.32 11.97
N ASP A 159 27.75 -11.70 10.74
CA ASP A 159 27.85 -10.84 9.56
C ASP A 159 26.87 -9.66 9.68
N PRO A 160 27.35 -8.40 9.68
CA PRO A 160 26.47 -7.23 9.69
C PRO A 160 25.46 -7.22 8.53
N GLN A 161 25.81 -7.77 7.37
CA GLN A 161 24.94 -7.85 6.18
C GLN A 161 23.81 -8.87 6.35
N ARG A 162 23.91 -9.78 7.33
CA ARG A 162 22.85 -10.77 7.58
C ARG A 162 21.49 -10.13 7.88
N ALA A 163 21.47 -8.98 8.58
CA ALA A 163 20.24 -8.25 8.87
C ALA A 163 19.56 -7.74 7.59
N PHE A 164 20.35 -7.27 6.61
CA PHE A 164 19.84 -6.85 5.30
C PHE A 164 19.27 -8.04 4.52
N ARG A 165 19.98 -9.18 4.49
CA ARG A 165 19.50 -10.42 3.85
C ARG A 165 18.19 -10.90 4.45
N MET A 166 18.06 -10.88 5.78
CA MET A 166 16.79 -11.18 6.45
C MET A 166 15.67 -10.23 6.01
N LYS A 167 15.96 -8.92 5.85
CA LYS A 167 15.01 -7.92 5.34
C LYS A 167 14.60 -8.25 3.90
N SER A 168 15.54 -8.56 3.01
CA SER A 168 15.25 -8.92 1.61
C SER A 168 14.43 -10.21 1.52
N VAL A 169 14.75 -11.25 2.31
CA VAL A 169 13.94 -12.48 2.40
C VAL A 169 12.53 -12.18 2.92
N ALA A 170 12.39 -11.31 3.91
CA ALA A 170 11.07 -10.94 4.43
C ALA A 170 10.21 -10.22 3.39
N VAL A 171 10.79 -9.31 2.59
CA VAL A 171 10.10 -8.64 1.49
C VAL A 171 9.66 -9.66 0.43
N ASN A 172 10.53 -10.58 0.05
CA ASN A 172 10.18 -11.65 -0.89
C ASN A 172 9.03 -12.54 -0.37
N LEU A 173 9.06 -12.95 0.89
CA LEU A 173 8.00 -13.73 1.53
C LEU A 173 6.66 -12.98 1.55
N GLN A 174 6.70 -11.65 1.69
CA GLN A 174 5.50 -10.80 1.61
C GLN A 174 4.91 -10.80 0.20
N GLU A 175 5.73 -10.68 -0.84
CA GLU A 175 5.29 -10.77 -2.25
C GLU A 175 4.69 -12.15 -2.57
N LEU A 176 5.26 -13.22 -2.01
CA LEU A 176 4.73 -14.58 -2.10
C LEU A 176 3.44 -14.83 -1.28
N GLY A 177 2.97 -13.83 -0.54
CA GLY A 177 1.80 -13.94 0.33
C GLY A 177 2.02 -14.77 1.60
N ARG A 178 3.26 -15.13 1.93
CA ARG A 178 3.66 -15.90 3.14
C ARG A 178 3.84 -14.95 4.33
N ILE A 179 2.78 -14.24 4.66
CA ILE A 179 2.78 -13.09 5.57
C ILE A 179 3.29 -13.41 6.98
N ALA A 180 2.95 -14.59 7.53
CA ALA A 180 3.40 -14.98 8.87
C ALA A 180 4.93 -15.22 8.93
N GLU A 181 5.49 -15.79 7.87
CA GLU A 181 6.93 -16.01 7.76
C GLU A 181 7.68 -14.70 7.49
N ALA A 182 7.09 -13.80 6.69
CA ALA A 182 7.61 -12.45 6.48
C ALA A 182 7.68 -11.66 7.80
N GLU A 183 6.65 -11.75 8.63
CA GLU A 183 6.61 -11.09 9.96
C GLU A 183 7.70 -11.60 10.89
N ASP A 184 7.86 -12.93 10.98
CA ASP A 184 8.91 -13.53 11.81
C ASP A 184 10.32 -13.13 11.33
N MET A 185 10.56 -13.21 10.02
CA MET A 185 11.84 -12.85 9.42
C MET A 185 12.16 -11.35 9.60
N LEU A 186 11.18 -10.46 9.39
CA LEU A 186 11.38 -9.02 9.55
C LEU A 186 11.57 -8.63 11.03
N SER A 187 10.92 -9.34 11.95
CA SER A 187 11.14 -9.16 13.39
C SER A 187 12.55 -9.57 13.81
N GLN A 188 13.08 -10.67 13.25
CA GLN A 188 14.46 -11.08 13.47
C GLN A 188 15.44 -10.07 12.85
N ALA A 189 15.18 -9.61 11.62
CA ALA A 189 15.98 -8.57 10.97
C ALA A 189 16.06 -7.31 11.82
N LEU A 190 14.93 -6.81 12.32
CA LEU A 190 14.89 -5.63 13.20
C LEU A 190 15.70 -5.81 14.48
N LYS A 191 15.62 -7.00 15.09
CA LYS A 191 16.44 -7.31 16.27
C LYS A 191 17.93 -7.29 15.95
N ALA A 192 18.33 -7.85 14.80
CA ALA A 192 19.70 -7.84 14.33
C ALA A 192 20.19 -6.42 14.02
N PHE A 193 19.41 -5.61 13.29
CA PHE A 193 19.70 -4.20 13.02
C PHE A 193 19.93 -3.41 14.33
N LYS A 194 19.03 -3.54 15.30
CA LYS A 194 19.19 -2.87 16.61
C LYS A 194 20.45 -3.29 17.34
N SER A 195 20.83 -4.57 17.25
CA SER A 195 22.03 -5.10 17.93
C SER A 195 23.32 -4.63 17.27
N VAL A 196 23.36 -4.53 15.94
CA VAL A 196 24.56 -4.22 15.16
C VAL A 196 24.75 -2.71 15.00
N PHE A 197 23.69 -1.99 14.63
CA PHE A 197 23.76 -0.59 14.22
C PHE A 197 23.15 0.36 15.27
N GLY A 198 22.33 -0.15 16.18
CA GLY A 198 21.65 0.63 17.20
C GLY A 198 20.25 1.10 16.80
N GLU A 199 19.50 1.70 17.77
CA GLU A 199 18.09 2.06 17.57
C GLU A 199 17.86 3.28 16.68
N LYS A 200 18.85 4.17 16.56
CA LYS A 200 18.75 5.41 15.78
C LYS A 200 19.38 5.31 14.40
N ASP A 201 19.90 4.16 14.05
CA ASP A 201 20.45 3.95 12.72
C ASP A 201 19.35 3.96 11.66
N SER A 202 19.65 4.52 10.48
CA SER A 202 18.67 4.68 9.38
C SER A 202 18.07 3.36 8.93
N ASP A 203 18.89 2.30 8.80
CA ASP A 203 18.43 0.98 8.35
C ASP A 203 17.58 0.28 9.41
N THR A 204 17.92 0.52 10.70
CA THR A 204 17.08 0.06 11.83
C THR A 204 15.71 0.73 11.80
N LEU A 205 15.66 2.03 11.55
CA LEU A 205 14.41 2.79 11.48
C LEU A 205 13.59 2.40 10.24
N GLU A 206 14.23 2.14 9.11
CA GLU A 206 13.57 1.59 7.92
C GLU A 206 12.95 0.21 8.20
N ALA A 207 13.71 -0.69 8.85
CA ALA A 207 13.20 -2.01 9.22
C ALA A 207 11.99 -1.92 10.17
N MET A 208 12.00 -0.94 11.11
CA MET A 208 10.84 -0.66 11.96
C MET A 208 9.63 -0.21 11.15
N ALA A 209 9.82 0.68 10.16
CA ALA A 209 8.75 1.15 9.28
C ALA A 209 8.17 0.00 8.43
N LYS A 210 9.04 -0.85 7.87
CA LYS A 210 8.62 -2.03 7.09
C LYS A 210 7.80 -3.02 7.94
N LEU A 211 8.22 -3.30 9.17
CA LEU A 211 7.46 -4.17 10.07
C LEU A 211 6.10 -3.53 10.45
N ALA A 212 6.07 -2.21 10.67
CA ALA A 212 4.84 -1.49 10.93
C ALA A 212 3.88 -1.54 9.73
N GLN A 213 4.40 -1.40 8.51
CA GLN A 213 3.66 -1.53 7.26
C GLN A 213 3.06 -2.95 7.10
N LEU A 214 3.86 -3.97 7.43
CA LEU A 214 3.40 -5.35 7.41
C LEU A 214 2.27 -5.60 8.44
N TYR A 215 2.38 -5.04 9.65
CA TYR A 215 1.29 -5.10 10.63
C TYR A 215 0.04 -4.36 10.15
N TYR A 216 0.19 -3.22 9.50
CA TYR A 216 -0.93 -2.48 8.92
C TYR A 216 -1.67 -3.30 7.86
N SER A 217 -0.93 -3.94 6.93
CA SER A 217 -1.53 -4.79 5.88
C SER A 217 -2.28 -6.01 6.45
N GLN A 218 -1.88 -6.51 7.62
CA GLN A 218 -2.56 -7.58 8.35
C GLN A 218 -3.77 -7.08 9.17
N GLY A 219 -4.04 -5.77 9.21
CA GLY A 219 -5.06 -5.18 10.07
C GLY A 219 -4.68 -5.12 11.56
N LYS A 220 -3.43 -5.39 11.92
CA LYS A 220 -2.88 -5.24 13.28
C LYS A 220 -2.59 -3.76 13.56
N LEU A 221 -3.66 -2.93 13.55
CA LEU A 221 -3.54 -1.46 13.58
C LEU A 221 -2.86 -0.92 14.84
N LYS A 222 -3.02 -1.59 16.00
CA LYS A 222 -2.41 -1.14 17.26
C LYS A 222 -0.90 -1.37 17.26
N GLU A 223 -0.47 -2.53 16.79
CA GLU A 223 0.94 -2.90 16.68
C GLU A 223 1.67 -1.99 15.67
N ALA A 224 1.04 -1.77 14.51
CA ALA A 224 1.56 -0.85 13.49
C ALA A 224 1.68 0.58 14.03
N GLN A 225 0.66 1.09 14.73
CA GLN A 225 0.66 2.40 15.36
C GLN A 225 1.83 2.57 16.32
N VAL A 226 2.04 1.61 17.24
CA VAL A 226 3.12 1.69 18.24
C VAL A 226 4.48 1.78 17.58
N LEU A 227 4.72 1.00 16.52
CA LEU A 227 6.00 1.04 15.81
C LEU A 227 6.22 2.38 15.10
N PHE A 228 5.23 2.90 14.37
CA PHE A 228 5.36 4.20 13.71
C PHE A 228 5.50 5.36 14.72
N GLU A 229 4.71 5.37 15.82
CA GLU A 229 4.82 6.38 16.86
C GLU A 229 6.18 6.34 17.57
N THR A 230 6.83 5.16 17.62
CA THR A 230 8.17 5.00 18.18
C THR A 230 9.25 5.43 17.18
N ALA A 231 9.11 5.03 15.91
CA ALA A 231 10.13 5.28 14.89
C ALA A 231 10.18 6.73 14.42
N LEU A 232 9.03 7.39 14.23
CA LEU A 232 8.95 8.73 13.65
C LEU A 232 9.77 9.80 14.41
N PRO A 233 9.71 9.92 15.74
CA PRO A 233 10.55 10.86 16.46
C PRO A 233 12.05 10.60 16.28
N LEU A 234 12.46 9.33 16.23
CA LEU A 234 13.85 8.94 16.02
C LEU A 234 14.30 9.25 14.59
N MET A 235 13.45 8.97 13.60
CA MET A 235 13.72 9.34 12.19
C MET A 235 13.92 10.84 12.03
N GLN A 236 13.09 11.67 12.67
CA GLN A 236 13.19 13.14 12.63
C GLN A 236 14.45 13.69 13.30
N GLU A 237 15.10 12.92 14.19
CA GLU A 237 16.38 13.32 14.79
C GLU A 237 17.58 13.06 13.88
N VAL A 238 17.50 12.06 12.99
CA VAL A 238 18.68 11.57 12.23
C VAL A 238 18.57 11.71 10.73
N LEU A 239 17.35 11.88 10.19
CA LEU A 239 17.10 12.02 8.75
C LEU A 239 16.60 13.44 8.45
N GLU A 240 16.81 13.88 7.21
CA GLU A 240 16.26 15.16 6.71
C GLU A 240 14.73 15.11 6.64
N GLU A 241 14.05 16.23 6.88
CA GLU A 241 12.59 16.32 6.94
C GLU A 241 11.89 15.85 5.64
N GLY A 242 12.54 16.03 4.49
CA GLY A 242 12.09 15.57 3.17
C GLY A 242 12.41 14.11 2.86
N ASN A 243 13.01 13.35 3.79
CA ASN A 243 13.37 11.98 3.55
C ASN A 243 12.12 11.11 3.31
N PHE A 244 12.17 10.27 2.26
CA PHE A 244 11.06 9.42 1.82
C PHE A 244 10.50 8.55 2.96
N ILE A 245 11.36 7.94 3.78
CA ILE A 245 10.96 7.04 4.87
C ILE A 245 10.13 7.79 5.92
N ILE A 246 10.51 9.04 6.24
CA ILE A 246 9.72 9.89 7.17
C ILE A 246 8.34 10.20 6.59
N LEU A 247 8.30 10.58 5.31
CA LEU A 247 7.07 10.99 4.65
C LEU A 247 6.09 9.81 4.51
N GLU A 248 6.59 8.66 4.08
CA GLU A 248 5.83 7.42 3.99
C GLU A 248 5.35 6.94 5.37
N SER A 249 6.21 7.02 6.40
CA SER A 249 5.83 6.66 7.78
C SER A 249 4.74 7.58 8.35
N LYS A 250 4.81 8.89 8.06
CA LYS A 250 3.75 9.84 8.44
C LYS A 250 2.44 9.52 7.72
N GLU A 251 2.51 9.19 6.44
CA GLU A 251 1.35 8.81 5.63
C GLU A 251 0.68 7.53 6.16
N ASN A 252 1.46 6.48 6.40
CA ASN A 252 0.96 5.22 6.93
C ASN A 252 0.34 5.39 8.34
N LEU A 253 0.97 6.17 9.22
CA LEU A 253 0.39 6.47 10.53
C LEU A 253 -0.89 7.31 10.42
N ALA A 254 -0.94 8.23 9.45
CA ALA A 254 -2.16 9.01 9.17
C ALA A 254 -3.31 8.11 8.71
N GLU A 255 -3.03 7.11 7.85
CA GLU A 255 -3.99 6.10 7.43
C GLU A 255 -4.48 5.25 8.63
N ILE A 256 -3.57 4.80 9.50
CA ILE A 256 -3.93 4.09 10.72
C ILE A 256 -4.88 4.94 11.59
N TYR A 257 -4.56 6.22 11.78
CA TYR A 257 -5.43 7.13 12.52
C TYR A 257 -6.79 7.35 11.83
N ARG A 258 -6.83 7.41 10.50
CA ARG A 258 -8.08 7.47 9.72
C ARG A 258 -8.96 6.26 9.99
N HIS A 259 -8.38 5.06 9.91
CA HIS A 259 -9.08 3.79 10.20
C HIS A 259 -9.55 3.67 11.66
N GLN A 260 -8.88 4.34 12.58
CA GLN A 260 -9.30 4.41 13.99
C GLN A 260 -10.29 5.55 14.29
N GLY A 261 -10.70 6.35 13.30
CA GLY A 261 -11.56 7.52 13.49
C GLY A 261 -10.88 8.71 14.16
N LYS A 262 -9.56 8.71 14.31
CA LYS A 262 -8.75 9.79 14.84
C LYS A 262 -8.44 10.85 13.76
N TYR A 263 -9.50 11.39 13.14
CA TYR A 263 -9.41 12.16 11.91
C TYR A 263 -8.58 13.44 12.01
N THR A 264 -8.55 14.10 13.18
CA THR A 264 -7.72 15.30 13.38
C THR A 264 -6.23 14.97 13.34
N GLN A 265 -5.83 13.88 13.97
CA GLN A 265 -4.43 13.43 13.97
C GLN A 265 -4.03 12.98 12.57
N SER A 266 -4.91 12.25 11.88
CA SER A 266 -4.74 11.85 10.49
C SER A 266 -4.55 13.07 9.57
N GLU A 267 -5.45 14.08 9.62
CA GLU A 267 -5.36 15.31 8.82
C GLU A 267 -4.02 16.04 9.05
N THR A 268 -3.59 16.12 10.29
CA THR A 268 -2.32 16.77 10.65
C THR A 268 -1.12 16.08 10.01
N LEU A 269 -1.03 14.76 10.13
CA LEU A 269 0.10 14.00 9.58
C LEU A 269 0.11 14.01 8.05
N PHE A 270 -1.04 13.84 7.39
CA PHE A 270 -1.13 13.96 5.94
C PHE A 270 -0.69 15.33 5.43
N ILE A 271 -1.11 16.41 6.10
CA ILE A 271 -0.70 17.78 5.71
C ILE A 271 0.81 17.97 5.89
N GLN A 272 1.39 17.48 6.99
CA GLN A 272 2.84 17.54 7.20
C GLN A 272 3.59 16.70 6.16
N SER A 273 3.11 15.49 5.84
CA SER A 273 3.72 14.66 4.81
C SER A 273 3.61 15.31 3.45
N LEU A 274 2.45 15.88 3.08
CA LEU A 274 2.25 16.58 1.82
C LEU A 274 3.21 17.78 1.67
N GLN A 275 3.33 18.60 2.71
CA GLN A 275 4.22 19.77 2.69
C GLN A 275 5.69 19.35 2.49
N GLY A 276 6.14 18.31 3.20
CA GLY A 276 7.50 17.77 3.05
C GLY A 276 7.72 17.15 1.67
N ALA A 277 6.76 16.38 1.16
CA ALA A 277 6.86 15.74 -0.15
C ALA A 277 6.89 16.76 -1.30
N VAL A 278 6.02 17.79 -1.26
CA VAL A 278 6.03 18.88 -2.26
C VAL A 278 7.36 19.62 -2.25
N ALA A 279 7.91 19.93 -1.06
CA ALA A 279 9.18 20.62 -0.95
C ALA A 279 10.38 19.81 -1.46
N ALA A 280 10.36 18.48 -1.23
CA ALA A 280 11.46 17.60 -1.60
C ALA A 280 11.40 17.11 -3.07
N TYR A 281 10.19 16.85 -3.59
CA TYR A 281 10.00 16.13 -4.86
C TYR A 281 9.19 16.92 -5.90
N GLY A 282 8.49 17.99 -5.50
CA GLY A 282 7.62 18.79 -6.38
C GLY A 282 6.18 18.27 -6.46
N GLU A 283 5.31 19.09 -7.06
CA GLU A 283 3.85 18.86 -7.09
C GLU A 283 3.42 17.65 -7.94
N GLU A 284 4.23 17.24 -8.91
CA GLU A 284 3.93 16.18 -9.89
C GLU A 284 4.49 14.81 -9.47
N ASP A 285 5.15 14.75 -8.30
CA ASP A 285 5.73 13.48 -7.83
C ASP A 285 4.63 12.48 -7.43
N PRO A 286 4.79 11.18 -7.74
CA PRO A 286 3.81 10.15 -7.40
C PRO A 286 3.45 10.08 -5.90
N LEU A 287 4.42 10.31 -5.00
CA LEU A 287 4.16 10.35 -3.56
C LEU A 287 3.23 11.51 -3.19
N VAL A 288 3.42 12.68 -3.81
CA VAL A 288 2.55 13.85 -3.58
C VAL A 288 1.13 13.55 -4.07
N MET A 289 0.97 12.91 -5.22
CA MET A 289 -0.35 12.52 -5.74
C MET A 289 -1.02 11.47 -4.85
N GLN A 290 -0.27 10.50 -4.33
CA GLN A 290 -0.76 9.50 -3.39
C GLN A 290 -1.26 10.15 -2.09
N ILE A 291 -0.47 11.04 -1.47
CA ILE A 291 -0.86 11.74 -0.24
C ILE A 291 -2.10 12.62 -0.48
N LYS A 292 -2.19 13.32 -1.63
CA LYS A 292 -3.38 14.09 -2.02
C LYS A 292 -4.62 13.20 -2.11
N SER A 293 -4.49 12.00 -2.69
CA SER A 293 -5.58 11.01 -2.80
C SER A 293 -6.05 10.51 -1.43
N HIS A 294 -5.13 10.22 -0.50
CA HIS A 294 -5.47 9.83 0.87
C HIS A 294 -6.11 10.99 1.67
N LEU A 295 -5.62 12.22 1.49
CA LEU A 295 -6.29 13.40 2.05
C LEU A 295 -7.71 13.57 1.51
N ALA A 296 -7.92 13.34 0.22
CA ALA A 296 -9.26 13.39 -0.36
C ALA A 296 -10.17 12.33 0.28
N GLN A 297 -9.68 11.10 0.46
CA GLN A 297 -10.40 10.03 1.13
C GLN A 297 -10.75 10.39 2.58
N LEU A 298 -9.79 10.96 3.34
CA LEU A 298 -10.04 11.46 4.70
C LEU A 298 -11.14 12.53 4.72
N TYR A 299 -11.13 13.44 3.73
CA TYR A 299 -12.16 14.47 3.63
C TYR A 299 -13.53 13.90 3.20
N GLU A 300 -13.54 12.82 2.44
CA GLU A 300 -14.76 12.06 2.19
C GLU A 300 -15.31 11.45 3.49
N ASP A 301 -14.48 10.74 4.25
CA ASP A 301 -14.88 10.11 5.51
C ASP A 301 -15.44 11.11 6.52
N THR A 302 -14.89 12.34 6.54
CA THR A 302 -15.32 13.42 7.42
C THR A 302 -16.41 14.31 6.83
N GLY A 303 -16.95 13.98 5.63
CA GLY A 303 -18.00 14.75 4.96
C GLY A 303 -17.56 16.12 4.43
N LYS A 304 -16.27 16.42 4.41
CA LYS A 304 -15.70 17.67 3.84
C LYS A 304 -15.60 17.55 2.31
N LEU A 305 -16.69 17.20 1.64
CA LEU A 305 -16.73 16.79 0.23
C LEU A 305 -16.15 17.80 -0.75
N LYS A 306 -16.24 19.12 -0.45
CA LYS A 306 -15.63 20.15 -1.30
C LYS A 306 -14.10 20.11 -1.26
N LYS A 307 -13.51 19.77 -0.11
CA LYS A 307 -12.06 19.58 -0.01
C LYS A 307 -11.63 18.31 -0.72
N ALA A 308 -12.38 17.21 -0.55
CA ALA A 308 -12.12 15.97 -1.28
C ALA A 308 -12.12 16.19 -2.79
N LEU A 309 -13.14 16.91 -3.30
CA LEU A 309 -13.25 17.25 -4.72
C LEU A 309 -12.03 18.02 -5.22
N LEU A 310 -11.53 18.99 -4.44
CA LEU A 310 -10.35 19.79 -4.80
C LEU A 310 -9.11 18.90 -4.98
N PHE A 311 -8.83 18.01 -4.03
CA PHE A 311 -7.64 17.16 -4.09
C PHE A 311 -7.74 16.12 -5.22
N HIS A 312 -8.88 15.46 -5.39
CA HIS A 312 -9.07 14.55 -6.52
C HIS A 312 -8.98 15.27 -7.87
N GLN A 313 -9.44 16.53 -7.96
CA GLN A 313 -9.31 17.33 -9.18
C GLN A 313 -7.84 17.64 -9.49
N GLN A 314 -7.02 17.98 -8.48
CA GLN A 314 -5.60 18.23 -8.65
C GLN A 314 -4.86 16.98 -9.14
N VAL A 315 -5.15 15.80 -8.56
CA VAL A 315 -4.53 14.54 -9.01
C VAL A 315 -4.92 14.24 -10.45
N TYR A 316 -6.22 14.35 -10.78
CA TYR A 316 -6.71 14.14 -12.14
C TYR A 316 -6.05 15.07 -13.17
N GLU A 317 -5.86 16.36 -12.85
CA GLU A 317 -5.24 17.34 -13.75
C GLU A 317 -3.77 17.01 -14.02
N ILE A 318 -3.05 16.54 -13.01
CA ILE A 318 -1.65 16.08 -13.15
C ILE A 318 -1.58 14.82 -14.01
N ASP A 319 -2.36 13.79 -13.69
CA ASP A 319 -2.35 12.53 -14.45
C ASP A 319 -2.84 12.73 -15.90
N LEU A 320 -3.77 13.64 -16.12
CA LEU A 320 -4.22 13.99 -17.47
C LEU A 320 -3.08 14.56 -18.32
N VAL A 321 -2.22 15.39 -17.72
CA VAL A 321 -1.06 16.01 -18.41
C VAL A 321 0.08 15.00 -18.61
N LEU A 322 0.37 14.20 -17.58
CA LEU A 322 1.52 13.29 -17.59
C LEU A 322 1.25 11.99 -18.38
N LEU A 323 0.04 11.45 -18.26
CA LEU A 323 -0.30 10.12 -18.75
C LEU A 323 -1.29 10.16 -19.94
N GLY A 324 -2.05 11.26 -20.05
CA GLY A 324 -3.08 11.42 -21.07
C GLY A 324 -4.46 10.89 -20.66
N GLU A 325 -5.45 11.20 -21.51
CA GLU A 325 -6.88 10.98 -21.21
C GLU A 325 -7.27 9.47 -21.20
N GLU A 326 -6.61 8.65 -22.00
CA GLU A 326 -6.94 7.22 -22.17
C GLU A 326 -6.16 6.31 -21.18
N HIS A 327 -5.38 6.88 -20.26
CA HIS A 327 -4.59 6.10 -19.32
C HIS A 327 -5.45 5.57 -18.16
N PRO A 328 -5.23 4.31 -17.68
CA PRO A 328 -6.00 3.74 -16.56
C PRO A 328 -5.96 4.57 -15.27
N ASN A 329 -4.83 5.19 -14.91
CA ASN A 329 -4.75 6.03 -13.72
C ASN A 329 -5.65 7.27 -13.85
N THR A 330 -5.63 7.95 -15.00
CA THR A 330 -6.54 9.08 -15.30
C THR A 330 -8.02 8.65 -15.23
N ALA A 331 -8.32 7.43 -15.65
CA ALA A 331 -9.66 6.85 -15.51
C ALA A 331 -10.01 6.53 -14.04
N SER A 332 -9.05 6.12 -13.21
CA SER A 332 -9.24 5.96 -11.76
C SER A 332 -9.58 7.28 -11.08
N ASP A 333 -8.92 8.36 -11.48
CA ASP A 333 -9.22 9.71 -10.95
C ASP A 333 -10.63 10.18 -11.34
N LEU A 334 -11.05 9.90 -12.57
CA LEU A 334 -12.44 10.16 -12.99
C LEU A 334 -13.44 9.38 -12.13
N ASN A 335 -13.14 8.13 -11.78
CA ASN A 335 -13.97 7.33 -10.88
C ASN A 335 -14.02 7.94 -9.46
N ASN A 336 -12.90 8.42 -8.93
CA ASN A 336 -12.85 9.07 -7.62
C ASN A 336 -13.64 10.40 -7.62
N LEU A 337 -13.46 11.23 -8.65
CA LEU A 337 -14.25 12.45 -8.84
C LEU A 337 -15.76 12.15 -8.93
N ALA A 338 -16.13 11.11 -9.68
CA ALA A 338 -17.51 10.67 -9.80
C ALA A 338 -18.10 10.24 -8.45
N SER A 339 -17.32 9.53 -7.62
CA SER A 339 -17.73 9.12 -6.27
C SER A 339 -18.05 10.33 -5.39
N VAL A 340 -17.20 11.37 -5.41
CA VAL A 340 -17.46 12.60 -4.65
C VAL A 340 -18.70 13.33 -5.18
N HIS A 341 -18.88 13.43 -6.52
CA HIS A 341 -20.09 14.05 -7.10
C HIS A 341 -21.36 13.28 -6.73
N ARG A 342 -21.32 11.93 -6.70
CA ARG A 342 -22.43 11.10 -6.21
C ARG A 342 -22.78 11.46 -4.76
N ARG A 343 -21.80 11.62 -3.88
CA ARG A 343 -22.02 11.99 -2.46
C ARG A 343 -22.50 13.42 -2.27
N LEU A 344 -22.19 14.32 -3.22
CA LEU A 344 -22.72 15.68 -3.27
C LEU A 344 -24.16 15.75 -3.81
N GLY A 345 -24.68 14.62 -4.35
CA GLY A 345 -26.00 14.56 -4.99
C GLY A 345 -26.01 15.06 -6.45
N ASP A 346 -24.83 15.33 -7.02
CA ASP A 346 -24.68 15.72 -8.43
C ASP A 346 -24.61 14.47 -9.32
N TYR A 347 -25.73 13.76 -9.36
CA TYR A 347 -25.81 12.43 -9.97
C TYR A 347 -25.55 12.45 -11.49
N GLN A 348 -25.99 13.49 -12.20
CA GLN A 348 -25.78 13.60 -13.64
C GLN A 348 -24.29 13.70 -13.99
N LYS A 349 -23.54 14.51 -13.23
CA LYS A 349 -22.10 14.64 -13.43
C LYS A 349 -21.37 13.36 -13.01
N ALA A 350 -21.75 12.76 -11.90
CA ALA A 350 -21.19 11.49 -11.43
C ALA A 350 -21.37 10.40 -12.49
N GLU A 351 -22.56 10.26 -13.07
CA GLU A 351 -22.83 9.24 -14.10
C GLU A 351 -21.95 9.43 -15.34
N LYS A 352 -21.86 10.66 -15.83
CA LYS A 352 -21.00 10.98 -16.98
C LYS A 352 -19.55 10.59 -16.73
N LEU A 353 -19.03 10.89 -15.54
CA LEU A 353 -17.64 10.58 -15.17
C LEU A 353 -17.44 9.07 -15.00
N PHE A 354 -18.35 8.36 -14.32
CA PHE A 354 -18.26 6.90 -14.19
C PHE A 354 -18.30 6.19 -15.54
N ARG A 355 -19.22 6.58 -16.45
CA ARG A 355 -19.31 5.96 -17.78
C ARG A 355 -18.05 6.23 -18.61
N LYS A 356 -17.47 7.44 -18.51
CA LYS A 356 -16.21 7.78 -19.16
C LYS A 356 -15.06 6.93 -18.61
N SER A 357 -14.92 6.86 -17.28
CA SER A 357 -13.92 6.03 -16.60
C SER A 357 -14.06 4.56 -17.01
N LEU A 358 -15.27 4.00 -16.98
CA LEU A 358 -15.53 2.61 -17.35
C LEU A 358 -15.13 2.31 -18.81
N ASN A 359 -15.45 3.21 -19.73
CA ASN A 359 -15.09 3.03 -21.13
C ASN A 359 -13.57 3.01 -21.35
N ILE A 360 -12.84 3.90 -20.67
CA ILE A 360 -11.36 3.92 -20.73
C ILE A 360 -10.79 2.64 -20.12
N MET A 361 -11.26 2.24 -18.92
CA MET A 361 -10.80 1.03 -18.25
C MET A 361 -11.01 -0.23 -19.10
N ILE A 362 -12.20 -0.36 -19.72
CA ILE A 362 -12.49 -1.52 -20.59
C ILE A 362 -11.58 -1.54 -21.83
N LYS A 363 -11.34 -0.38 -22.43
CA LYS A 363 -10.45 -0.29 -23.60
C LYS A 363 -8.99 -0.61 -23.25
N ALA A 364 -8.49 -0.12 -22.12
CA ALA A 364 -7.08 -0.23 -21.76
C ALA A 364 -6.74 -1.58 -21.09
N LEU A 365 -7.62 -2.08 -20.23
CA LEU A 365 -7.35 -3.24 -19.35
C LEU A 365 -8.28 -4.43 -19.63
N GLY A 366 -9.31 -4.22 -20.44
CA GLY A 366 -10.36 -5.21 -20.67
C GLY A 366 -11.50 -5.15 -19.64
N GLU A 367 -12.63 -5.74 -20.01
CA GLU A 367 -13.82 -5.75 -19.16
C GLU A 367 -13.64 -6.63 -17.91
N GLU A 368 -12.84 -7.67 -18.00
CA GLU A 368 -12.55 -8.61 -16.89
C GLU A 368 -11.41 -8.12 -15.96
N SER A 369 -10.97 -6.86 -16.06
CA SER A 369 -9.98 -6.33 -15.12
C SER A 369 -10.61 -5.95 -13.78
N PRO A 370 -9.88 -6.10 -12.64
CA PRO A 370 -10.35 -5.68 -11.32
C PRO A 370 -10.76 -4.19 -11.28
N GLN A 371 -10.05 -3.34 -12.03
CA GLN A 371 -10.32 -1.91 -12.12
C GLN A 371 -11.66 -1.64 -12.83
N SER A 372 -11.93 -2.32 -13.96
CA SER A 372 -13.24 -2.23 -14.65
C SER A 372 -14.39 -2.67 -13.74
N VAL A 373 -14.20 -3.76 -12.99
CA VAL A 373 -15.16 -4.26 -12.00
C VAL A 373 -15.46 -3.22 -10.92
N SER A 374 -14.43 -2.53 -10.42
CA SER A 374 -14.58 -1.48 -9.41
C SER A 374 -15.43 -0.32 -9.93
N VAL A 375 -15.18 0.15 -11.16
CA VAL A 375 -15.96 1.24 -11.77
C VAL A 375 -17.41 0.78 -12.05
N MET A 376 -17.63 -0.46 -12.52
CA MET A 376 -18.98 -1.03 -12.69
C MET A 376 -19.76 -1.01 -11.37
N ASN A 377 -19.13 -1.43 -10.27
CA ASN A 377 -19.74 -1.39 -8.94
C ASN A 377 -20.13 0.02 -8.53
N ASN A 378 -19.25 1.01 -8.73
CA ASN A 378 -19.53 2.39 -8.34
C ASN A 378 -20.63 3.04 -9.19
N LEU A 379 -20.69 2.72 -10.49
CA LEU A 379 -21.78 3.13 -11.37
C LEU A 379 -23.12 2.48 -10.93
N ALA A 380 -23.10 1.20 -10.58
CA ALA A 380 -24.29 0.51 -10.08
C ALA A 380 -24.80 1.11 -8.74
N LEU A 381 -23.89 1.47 -7.82
CA LEU A 381 -24.24 2.20 -6.59
C LEU A 381 -24.83 3.60 -6.88
N LEU A 382 -24.36 4.28 -7.91
CA LEU A 382 -24.94 5.56 -8.33
C LEU A 382 -26.39 5.38 -8.83
N LEU A 383 -26.60 4.38 -9.69
CA LEU A 383 -27.93 4.07 -10.25
C LEU A 383 -28.90 3.61 -9.15
N GLU A 384 -28.41 2.82 -8.18
CA GLU A 384 -29.18 2.46 -6.98
C GLU A 384 -29.60 3.69 -6.19
N ASN A 385 -28.69 4.64 -5.93
CA ASN A 385 -29.02 5.90 -5.23
C ASN A 385 -30.06 6.77 -5.98
N GLN A 386 -30.18 6.62 -7.29
CA GLN A 386 -31.19 7.27 -8.12
C GLN A 386 -32.53 6.49 -8.18
N GLY A 387 -32.57 5.28 -7.60
CA GLY A 387 -33.73 4.38 -7.72
C GLY A 387 -33.86 3.68 -9.07
N LEU A 388 -32.82 3.72 -9.89
CA LEU A 388 -32.78 3.08 -11.21
C LEU A 388 -32.32 1.62 -11.08
N TYR A 389 -33.10 0.84 -10.32
CA TYR A 389 -32.75 -0.52 -9.93
C TYR A 389 -32.60 -1.47 -11.11
N ASP A 390 -33.43 -1.32 -12.14
CA ASP A 390 -33.40 -2.17 -13.35
C ASP A 390 -32.10 -2.01 -14.16
N GLU A 391 -31.43 -0.86 -14.03
CA GLU A 391 -30.12 -0.61 -14.62
C GLU A 391 -28.96 -1.02 -13.68
N ALA A 392 -29.15 -0.87 -12.37
CA ALA A 392 -28.15 -1.20 -11.37
C ALA A 392 -27.93 -2.71 -11.20
N GLU A 393 -29.02 -3.50 -11.18
CA GLU A 393 -28.94 -4.94 -10.92
C GLU A 393 -28.07 -5.71 -11.92
N PRO A 394 -28.21 -5.53 -13.26
CA PRO A 394 -27.33 -6.22 -14.21
C PRO A 394 -25.86 -5.82 -14.07
N LEU A 395 -25.54 -4.58 -13.71
CA LEU A 395 -24.16 -4.16 -13.48
C LEU A 395 -23.56 -4.82 -12.24
N PHE A 396 -24.29 -4.86 -11.11
CA PHE A 396 -23.82 -5.56 -9.92
C PHE A 396 -23.63 -7.06 -10.18
N LYS A 397 -24.58 -7.72 -10.84
CA LYS A 397 -24.48 -9.14 -11.20
C LYS A 397 -23.27 -9.41 -12.10
N LYS A 398 -23.04 -8.56 -13.08
CA LYS A 398 -21.91 -8.66 -13.99
C LYS A 398 -20.59 -8.49 -13.24
N ALA A 399 -20.47 -7.44 -12.43
CA ALA A 399 -19.29 -7.20 -11.61
C ALA A 399 -19.00 -8.36 -10.66
N PHE A 400 -20.03 -8.90 -9.99
CA PHE A 400 -19.92 -10.07 -9.11
C PHE A 400 -19.45 -11.33 -9.87
N ALA A 401 -20.05 -11.63 -11.02
CA ALA A 401 -19.66 -12.79 -11.82
C ALA A 401 -18.22 -12.70 -12.32
N ILE A 402 -17.80 -11.54 -12.81
CA ILE A 402 -16.43 -11.30 -13.27
C ILE A 402 -15.45 -11.45 -12.10
N SER A 403 -15.70 -10.77 -10.97
CA SER A 403 -14.85 -10.87 -9.79
C SER A 403 -14.72 -12.30 -9.28
N GLY A 404 -15.82 -13.06 -9.23
CA GLY A 404 -15.81 -14.47 -8.87
C GLY A 404 -14.96 -15.34 -9.80
N LYS A 405 -14.98 -15.02 -11.10
CA LYS A 405 -14.18 -15.73 -12.12
C LYS A 405 -12.68 -15.44 -11.98
N ILE A 406 -12.28 -14.17 -11.81
CA ILE A 406 -10.88 -13.74 -11.86
C ILE A 406 -10.16 -13.81 -10.52
N GLN A 407 -10.86 -13.57 -9.41
CA GLN A 407 -10.30 -13.50 -8.07
C GLN A 407 -10.78 -14.64 -7.16
N GLY A 408 -11.86 -15.31 -7.55
CA GLY A 408 -12.52 -16.35 -6.75
C GLY A 408 -13.69 -15.84 -5.90
N GLU A 409 -14.58 -16.75 -5.55
CA GLU A 409 -15.80 -16.44 -4.77
C GLU A 409 -15.51 -15.96 -3.34
N ARG A 410 -14.33 -16.30 -2.81
CA ARG A 410 -13.90 -15.96 -1.44
C ARG A 410 -13.08 -14.67 -1.37
N HIS A 411 -12.80 -14.04 -2.49
CA HIS A 411 -12.01 -12.82 -2.52
C HIS A 411 -12.79 -11.64 -1.88
N PRO A 412 -12.13 -10.76 -1.09
CA PRO A 412 -12.80 -9.63 -0.43
C PRO A 412 -13.63 -8.76 -1.37
N THR A 413 -13.14 -8.47 -2.57
CA THR A 413 -13.89 -7.71 -3.59
C THR A 413 -15.16 -8.42 -4.01
N THR A 414 -15.12 -9.75 -4.25
CA THR A 414 -16.30 -10.54 -4.61
C THR A 414 -17.35 -10.51 -3.51
N LEU A 415 -16.90 -10.64 -2.24
CA LEU A 415 -17.78 -10.55 -1.09
C LEU A 415 -18.39 -9.15 -0.88
N ALA A 416 -17.64 -8.09 -1.18
CA ALA A 416 -18.16 -6.73 -1.16
C ALA A 416 -19.23 -6.51 -2.24
N LEU A 417 -19.06 -7.06 -3.44
CA LEU A 417 -20.04 -7.03 -4.52
C LEU A 417 -21.33 -7.79 -4.15
N LEU A 418 -21.21 -8.95 -3.49
CA LEU A 418 -22.35 -9.70 -2.98
C LEU A 418 -23.11 -8.91 -1.91
N ASN A 419 -22.40 -8.21 -1.01
CA ASN A 419 -22.99 -7.30 -0.03
C ASN A 419 -23.75 -6.14 -0.70
N ASN A 420 -23.18 -5.55 -1.76
CA ASN A 420 -23.82 -4.45 -2.48
C ASN A 420 -25.07 -4.93 -3.26
N LEU A 421 -25.04 -6.16 -3.78
CA LEU A 421 -26.21 -6.78 -4.39
C LEU A 421 -27.31 -7.05 -3.36
N ALA A 422 -26.95 -7.47 -2.13
CA ALA A 422 -27.90 -7.60 -1.02
C ALA A 422 -28.52 -6.24 -0.67
N PHE A 423 -27.72 -5.18 -0.63
CA PHE A 423 -28.21 -3.81 -0.37
C PHE A 423 -29.14 -3.32 -1.49
N LEU A 424 -28.87 -3.63 -2.76
CA LEU A 424 -29.77 -3.32 -3.88
C LEU A 424 -31.14 -3.97 -3.67
N TYR A 425 -31.18 -5.28 -3.33
CA TYR A 425 -32.44 -5.98 -3.06
C TYR A 425 -33.19 -5.40 -1.86
N GLU A 426 -32.44 -4.99 -0.81
CA GLU A 426 -33.04 -4.24 0.31
C GLU A 426 -33.70 -2.93 -0.15
N SER A 427 -33.03 -2.18 -1.04
CA SER A 427 -33.56 -0.91 -1.58
C SER A 427 -34.80 -1.13 -2.46
N GLN A 428 -34.88 -2.26 -3.17
CA GLN A 428 -36.04 -2.70 -3.95
C GLN A 428 -37.20 -3.18 -3.04
N GLY A 429 -36.97 -3.41 -1.75
CA GLY A 429 -37.94 -4.01 -0.83
C GLY A 429 -38.01 -5.55 -0.92
N ASP A 430 -37.10 -6.19 -1.64
CA ASP A 430 -36.98 -7.64 -1.71
C ASP A 430 -36.13 -8.15 -0.54
N PHE A 431 -36.75 -8.16 0.64
CA PHE A 431 -36.06 -8.50 1.87
C PHE A 431 -35.63 -9.97 1.91
N GLU A 432 -36.30 -10.86 1.20
CA GLU A 432 -35.95 -12.28 1.15
C GLU A 432 -34.62 -12.51 0.41
N ARG A 433 -34.48 -11.97 -0.81
CA ARG A 433 -33.20 -12.06 -1.56
C ARG A 433 -32.09 -11.31 -0.85
N SER A 434 -32.39 -10.18 -0.23
CA SER A 434 -31.42 -9.40 0.54
C SER A 434 -30.89 -10.21 1.73
N GLU A 435 -31.77 -10.81 2.55
CA GLU A 435 -31.40 -11.62 3.70
C GLU A 435 -30.53 -12.81 3.30
N LEU A 436 -30.91 -13.52 2.23
CA LEU A 436 -30.14 -14.65 1.72
C LEU A 436 -28.69 -14.24 1.38
N ASN A 437 -28.54 -13.14 0.65
CA ASN A 437 -27.20 -12.66 0.25
C ASN A 437 -26.39 -12.16 1.44
N TYR A 438 -26.99 -11.41 2.40
CA TYR A 438 -26.28 -11.00 3.61
C TYR A 438 -25.84 -12.22 4.44
N LYS A 439 -26.66 -13.24 4.59
CA LYS A 439 -26.28 -14.48 5.31
C LYS A 439 -25.12 -15.19 4.61
N ASN A 440 -25.14 -15.28 3.29
CA ASN A 440 -24.06 -15.90 2.51
C ASN A 440 -22.74 -15.16 2.71
N VAL A 441 -22.75 -13.82 2.57
CA VAL A 441 -21.51 -13.04 2.74
C VAL A 441 -21.01 -13.08 4.20
N ILE A 442 -21.89 -13.10 5.19
CA ILE A 442 -21.52 -13.25 6.60
C ILE A 442 -20.86 -14.61 6.85
N GLN A 443 -21.45 -15.69 6.31
CA GLN A 443 -20.87 -17.02 6.44
C GLN A 443 -19.47 -17.08 5.85
N LEU A 444 -19.29 -16.64 4.61
CA LEU A 444 -18.00 -16.64 3.93
C LEU A 444 -16.95 -15.78 4.65
N ASN A 445 -17.32 -14.57 5.07
CA ASN A 445 -16.42 -13.72 5.86
C ASN A 445 -16.07 -14.35 7.22
N THR A 446 -16.99 -15.06 7.85
CA THR A 446 -16.73 -15.76 9.11
C THR A 446 -15.74 -16.91 8.93
N GLU A 447 -15.87 -17.67 7.83
CA GLU A 447 -14.96 -18.75 7.49
C GLU A 447 -13.53 -18.27 7.16
N ILE A 448 -13.42 -17.09 6.52
CA ILE A 448 -12.14 -16.55 6.06
C ILE A 448 -11.43 -15.76 7.15
N PHE A 449 -12.16 -14.86 7.81
CA PHE A 449 -11.59 -13.85 8.71
C PHE A 449 -11.99 -14.04 10.17
N GLY A 450 -12.99 -14.86 10.45
CA GLY A 450 -13.55 -15.06 11.80
C GLY A 450 -14.74 -14.14 12.13
N GLU A 451 -15.45 -14.49 13.20
CA GLU A 451 -16.69 -13.82 13.61
C GLU A 451 -16.52 -12.36 14.06
N THR A 452 -15.35 -12.01 14.54
CA THR A 452 -15.08 -10.69 15.12
C THR A 452 -14.40 -9.75 14.13
N HIS A 453 -14.10 -10.21 12.94
CA HIS A 453 -13.44 -9.39 11.93
C HIS A 453 -14.34 -8.24 11.49
N ILE A 454 -13.75 -7.07 11.20
CA ILE A 454 -14.47 -5.83 10.89
C ILE A 454 -15.44 -6.00 9.69
N ASN A 455 -15.05 -6.76 8.66
CA ASN A 455 -15.89 -7.03 7.49
C ASN A 455 -17.09 -7.92 7.88
N THR A 456 -16.88 -8.94 8.70
CA THR A 456 -17.96 -9.82 9.21
C THR A 456 -18.95 -8.99 10.01
N LEU A 457 -18.46 -8.15 10.90
CA LEU A 457 -19.30 -7.27 11.73
C LEU A 457 -20.05 -6.23 10.89
N SER A 458 -19.43 -5.69 9.82
CA SER A 458 -20.08 -4.76 8.91
C SER A 458 -21.28 -5.40 8.21
N ASN A 459 -21.12 -6.64 7.73
CA ASN A 459 -22.21 -7.37 7.08
C ASN A 459 -23.30 -7.79 8.10
N GLN A 460 -22.93 -8.15 9.33
CA GLN A 460 -23.90 -8.37 10.41
C GLN A 460 -24.69 -7.09 10.73
N ASN A 461 -24.02 -5.92 10.76
CA ASN A 461 -24.73 -4.65 10.93
C ASN A 461 -25.72 -4.36 9.79
N ASN A 462 -25.37 -4.68 8.55
CA ASN A 462 -26.25 -4.50 7.41
C ASN A 462 -27.45 -5.46 7.47
N LEU A 463 -27.24 -6.73 7.83
CA LEU A 463 -28.34 -7.69 8.08
C LEU A 463 -29.27 -7.21 9.21
N ALA A 464 -28.71 -6.69 10.30
CA ALA A 464 -29.53 -6.15 11.39
C ALA A 464 -30.31 -4.90 10.94
N TYR A 465 -29.75 -4.10 10.04
CA TYR A 465 -30.44 -2.95 9.45
C TYR A 465 -31.58 -3.39 8.51
N LEU A 466 -31.39 -4.45 7.73
CA LEU A 466 -32.46 -5.10 6.97
C LEU A 466 -33.61 -5.52 7.88
N PHE A 467 -33.33 -6.20 8.99
CA PHE A 467 -34.36 -6.62 9.97
C PHE A 467 -35.06 -5.40 10.60
N LEU A 468 -34.34 -4.31 10.87
CA LEU A 468 -34.97 -3.06 11.33
C LEU A 468 -35.97 -2.51 10.31
N ARG A 469 -35.63 -2.54 9.01
CA ARG A 469 -36.50 -2.10 7.92
C ARG A 469 -37.69 -3.01 7.67
N ASP A 470 -37.50 -4.31 7.91
CA ASP A 470 -38.54 -5.34 7.80
C ASP A 470 -39.43 -5.49 9.08
N ASN A 471 -39.23 -4.58 10.05
CA ASN A 471 -39.93 -4.57 11.35
C ASN A 471 -39.66 -5.84 12.24
N ARG A 472 -38.60 -6.56 11.99
CA ARG A 472 -38.12 -7.73 12.77
C ARG A 472 -37.17 -7.27 13.88
N PHE A 473 -37.69 -6.43 14.78
CA PHE A 473 -36.91 -5.72 15.79
C PHE A 473 -36.23 -6.65 16.81
N GLU A 474 -36.90 -7.75 17.19
CA GLU A 474 -36.34 -8.72 18.13
C GLU A 474 -35.14 -9.49 17.55
N GLU A 475 -35.06 -9.64 16.24
CA GLU A 475 -33.90 -10.23 15.55
C GLU A 475 -32.78 -9.21 15.35
N ALA A 476 -33.10 -7.95 15.07
CA ALA A 476 -32.12 -6.88 14.88
C ALA A 476 -31.37 -6.52 16.18
N ARG A 477 -32.07 -6.47 17.33
CA ARG A 477 -31.53 -6.02 18.61
C ARG A 477 -30.24 -6.75 19.04
N PRO A 478 -30.21 -8.10 19.14
CA PRO A 478 -29.03 -8.82 19.59
C PRO A 478 -27.83 -8.62 18.66
N ILE A 479 -28.04 -8.48 17.35
CA ILE A 479 -26.98 -8.29 16.38
C ILE A 479 -26.37 -6.90 16.55
N PHE A 480 -27.17 -5.83 16.61
CA PHE A 480 -26.63 -4.48 16.85
C PHE A 480 -25.92 -4.37 18.21
N THR A 481 -26.42 -5.04 19.24
CA THR A 481 -25.77 -5.07 20.57
C THR A 481 -24.40 -5.74 20.49
N LYS A 482 -24.28 -6.90 19.82
CA LYS A 482 -23.01 -7.60 19.59
C LYS A 482 -22.04 -6.73 18.79
N VAL A 483 -22.49 -6.19 17.67
CA VAL A 483 -21.67 -5.39 16.75
C VAL A 483 -21.18 -4.12 17.43
N HIS A 484 -22.07 -3.37 18.11
CA HIS A 484 -21.68 -2.16 18.83
C HIS A 484 -20.60 -2.44 19.88
N ARG A 485 -20.75 -3.50 20.68
CA ARG A 485 -19.75 -3.89 21.69
C ARG A 485 -18.40 -4.18 21.04
N LEU A 486 -18.37 -5.05 20.03
CA LEU A 486 -17.13 -5.47 19.39
C LEU A 486 -16.43 -4.31 18.66
N TRP A 487 -17.19 -3.45 17.97
CA TRP A 487 -16.60 -2.25 17.37
C TRP A 487 -16.13 -1.22 18.39
N SER A 488 -16.80 -1.10 19.56
CA SER A 488 -16.31 -0.25 20.64
C SER A 488 -14.96 -0.72 21.17
N ASP A 489 -14.78 -2.04 21.31
CA ASP A 489 -13.53 -2.65 21.79
C ASP A 489 -12.40 -2.55 20.76
N GLN A 490 -12.70 -2.70 19.47
CA GLN A 490 -11.70 -2.74 18.39
C GLN A 490 -11.34 -1.36 17.84
N LEU A 491 -12.36 -0.53 17.58
CA LEU A 491 -12.25 0.75 16.88
C LEU A 491 -12.37 1.96 17.82
N GLY A 492 -12.89 1.75 19.02
CA GLY A 492 -13.22 2.79 19.97
C GLY A 492 -14.64 3.31 19.86
N VAL A 493 -15.10 3.98 20.92
CA VAL A 493 -16.48 4.47 21.09
C VAL A 493 -16.85 5.60 20.12
N ASP A 494 -15.87 6.32 19.61
CA ASP A 494 -16.04 7.47 18.71
C ASP A 494 -15.93 7.11 17.22
N HIS A 495 -15.61 5.87 16.92
CA HIS A 495 -15.51 5.45 15.53
C HIS A 495 -16.88 5.48 14.83
N GLN A 496 -16.90 5.91 13.54
CA GLN A 496 -18.14 6.05 12.77
C GLN A 496 -19.03 4.81 12.77
N ASN A 497 -18.43 3.63 12.62
CA ASN A 497 -19.16 2.35 12.62
C ASN A 497 -19.76 2.05 14.00
N THR A 498 -19.01 2.31 15.07
CA THR A 498 -19.49 2.16 16.45
C THR A 498 -20.70 3.07 16.71
N LEU A 499 -20.60 4.33 16.31
CA LEU A 499 -21.69 5.31 16.45
C LEU A 499 -22.88 4.98 15.54
N LYS A 500 -22.65 4.40 14.35
CA LYS A 500 -23.71 3.91 13.46
C LYS A 500 -24.50 2.76 14.12
N ALA A 501 -23.80 1.75 14.65
CA ALA A 501 -24.44 0.62 15.31
C ALA A 501 -25.21 1.06 16.57
N LEU A 502 -24.63 1.97 17.37
CA LEU A 502 -25.29 2.51 18.57
C LEU A 502 -26.59 3.27 18.24
N ASN A 503 -26.55 4.12 17.19
CA ASN A 503 -27.74 4.83 16.74
C ASN A 503 -28.82 3.88 16.24
N ASN A 504 -28.47 2.87 15.47
CA ASN A 504 -29.41 1.86 14.98
C ASN A 504 -29.98 1.01 16.13
N LEU A 505 -29.17 0.66 17.14
CA LEU A 505 -29.65 0.01 18.36
C LEU A 505 -30.71 0.86 19.07
N GLY A 506 -30.47 2.17 19.19
CA GLY A 506 -31.43 3.10 19.76
C GLY A 506 -32.76 3.14 18.97
N ARG A 507 -32.69 3.11 17.62
CA ARG A 507 -33.88 3.03 16.75
C ARG A 507 -34.67 1.74 16.97
N VAL A 508 -33.97 0.61 17.06
CA VAL A 508 -34.62 -0.67 17.38
C VAL A 508 -35.30 -0.63 18.75
N GLN A 509 -34.63 -0.09 19.76
CA GLN A 509 -35.20 0.06 21.12
C GLN A 509 -36.44 0.97 21.14
N LYS A 510 -36.43 2.07 20.36
CA LYS A 510 -37.61 2.91 20.16
C LYS A 510 -38.78 2.10 19.61
N SER A 511 -38.54 1.30 18.58
CA SER A 511 -39.58 0.47 17.94
C SER A 511 -40.12 -0.64 18.86
N LEU A 512 -39.31 -1.11 19.81
CA LEU A 512 -39.72 -2.09 20.86
C LEU A 512 -40.37 -1.44 22.08
N GLY A 513 -40.54 -0.11 22.13
CA GLY A 513 -41.09 0.61 23.26
C GLY A 513 -40.14 0.85 24.43
N ASN A 514 -38.87 0.49 24.30
CA ASN A 514 -37.82 0.70 25.32
C ASN A 514 -37.28 2.14 25.23
N LEU A 515 -38.15 3.13 25.52
CA LEU A 515 -37.85 4.54 25.21
C LEU A 515 -36.66 5.13 25.98
N VAL A 516 -36.44 4.69 27.23
CA VAL A 516 -35.31 5.17 28.07
C VAL A 516 -33.97 4.74 27.47
N GLU A 517 -33.82 3.47 27.12
CA GLU A 517 -32.61 2.94 26.45
C GLU A 517 -32.43 3.52 25.06
N ALA A 518 -33.54 3.74 24.33
CA ALA A 518 -33.52 4.39 23.02
C ALA A 518 -32.91 5.80 23.12
N GLU A 519 -33.42 6.61 24.07
CA GLU A 519 -32.93 7.97 24.31
C GLU A 519 -31.44 7.97 24.69
N LYS A 520 -31.03 7.11 25.61
CA LYS A 520 -29.64 6.96 26.01
C LYS A 520 -28.73 6.68 24.80
N ASN A 521 -29.08 5.73 23.96
CA ASN A 521 -28.24 5.28 22.87
C ASN A 521 -28.20 6.29 21.70
N ILE A 522 -29.35 6.88 21.32
CA ILE A 522 -29.41 7.88 20.26
C ILE A 522 -28.67 9.16 20.71
N SER A 523 -28.85 9.61 21.96
CA SER A 523 -28.18 10.80 22.50
C SER A 523 -26.67 10.59 22.59
N ALA A 524 -26.21 9.41 23.00
CA ALA A 524 -24.78 9.07 23.00
C ALA A 524 -24.19 9.07 21.56
N ALA A 525 -24.90 8.48 20.62
CA ALA A 525 -24.49 8.49 19.21
C ALA A 525 -24.47 9.90 18.63
N LEU A 526 -25.47 10.75 18.92
CA LEU A 526 -25.53 12.14 18.52
C LEU A 526 -24.35 12.95 19.08
N THR A 527 -24.04 12.76 20.36
CA THR A 527 -22.92 13.42 21.03
C THR A 527 -21.59 13.04 20.38
N GLY A 528 -21.35 11.74 20.17
CA GLY A 528 -20.14 11.24 19.51
C GLY A 528 -20.02 11.78 18.07
N ARG A 529 -21.07 11.67 17.27
CA ARG A 529 -21.12 12.19 15.89
C ARG A 529 -20.90 13.70 15.83
N THR A 530 -21.46 14.48 16.78
CA THR A 530 -21.24 15.92 16.85
C THR A 530 -19.78 16.25 17.15
N ARG A 531 -19.14 15.49 18.05
CA ARG A 531 -17.73 15.66 18.38
C ARG A 531 -16.80 15.34 17.21
N VAL A 532 -17.06 14.22 16.51
CA VAL A 532 -16.19 13.69 15.46
C VAL A 532 -16.40 14.40 14.12
N PHE A 533 -17.64 14.58 13.71
CA PHE A 533 -18.00 15.08 12.37
C PHE A 533 -18.54 16.52 12.37
N GLY A 534 -18.94 17.04 13.53
CA GLY A 534 -19.61 18.32 13.65
C GLY A 534 -21.12 18.25 13.39
N LYS A 535 -21.80 19.37 13.75
CA LYS A 535 -23.28 19.45 13.73
C LYS A 535 -23.92 19.35 12.34
N ARG A 536 -23.18 19.67 11.26
CA ARG A 536 -23.72 19.72 9.89
C ARG A 536 -23.49 18.45 9.10
N HIS A 537 -22.83 17.44 9.67
CA HIS A 537 -22.60 16.18 8.99
C HIS A 537 -23.91 15.40 8.83
N ALA A 538 -24.08 14.70 7.71
CA ALA A 538 -25.30 13.94 7.41
C ALA A 538 -25.69 12.94 8.53
N ASP A 539 -24.71 12.19 9.07
CA ASP A 539 -24.96 11.24 10.15
C ASP A 539 -25.35 11.92 11.46
N THR A 540 -24.78 13.11 11.75
CA THR A 540 -25.18 13.90 12.92
C THR A 540 -26.62 14.38 12.78
N LEU A 541 -26.98 14.89 11.59
CA LEU A 541 -28.35 15.33 11.28
C LEU A 541 -29.34 14.15 11.37
N ARG A 542 -28.93 12.95 10.92
CA ARG A 542 -29.73 11.72 11.06
C ARG A 542 -30.01 11.40 12.53
N SER A 543 -28.99 11.45 13.41
CA SER A 543 -29.21 11.26 14.84
C SER A 543 -30.08 12.34 15.47
N MET A 544 -30.00 13.60 15.00
CA MET A 544 -30.90 14.68 15.44
C MET A 544 -32.35 14.39 15.05
N ASN A 545 -32.58 13.85 13.85
CA ASN A 545 -33.91 13.44 13.43
C ASN A 545 -34.42 12.24 14.29
N ASP A 546 -33.60 11.23 14.49
CA ASP A 546 -33.97 10.03 15.26
C ASP A 546 -34.34 10.37 16.73
N ILE A 547 -33.62 11.32 17.38
CA ILE A 547 -33.97 11.79 18.74
C ILE A 547 -35.24 12.66 18.73
N GLY A 548 -35.43 13.48 17.68
CA GLY A 548 -36.66 14.25 17.51
C GLY A 548 -37.90 13.34 17.37
N GLU A 549 -37.79 12.31 16.54
CA GLU A 549 -38.85 11.30 16.39
C GLU A 549 -39.11 10.52 17.69
N LEU A 550 -38.08 10.28 18.51
CA LEU A 550 -38.26 9.64 19.81
C LEU A 550 -39.10 10.51 20.76
N TYR A 551 -38.77 11.80 20.84
CA TYR A 551 -39.50 12.75 21.72
C TYR A 551 -40.96 12.97 21.29
N VAL A 552 -41.30 12.72 20.03
CA VAL A 552 -42.73 12.72 19.58
C VAL A 552 -43.49 11.50 20.10
N VAL A 553 -42.81 10.40 20.37
CA VAL A 553 -43.40 9.14 20.84
C VAL A 553 -43.45 9.08 22.38
N GLN A 554 -42.57 9.79 23.09
CA GLN A 554 -42.62 9.93 24.55
C GLN A 554 -43.76 10.87 24.99
#